data_79d413d04f26376a62b692763e3b0fdd
#
_entry.id   79d413d04f26376a62b692763e3b0fdd
#
_cell.length_a   1.000
_cell.length_b   1.000
_cell.length_c   1.000
_cell.angle_alpha   90.00
_cell.angle_beta   90.00
_cell.angle_gamma   90.00
#
_symmetry.space_group_name_H-M   'P 1'
#
loop_
_entity.id
_entity.type
_entity.pdbx_description
1 polymer ?
#
loop_
_entity_poly.entity_id
_entity_poly.type
_entity_poly.pdbx_seq_one_letter_code
_entity_poly.pdbx_strand_id
1 'polypeptide(L)'
;MVIPLQVIEELDHFKKNNDETGRNARSVIRRLDKMRSIGRLFEGVVWNEQGGSIRIERCDLKTPFALDLDVADNKILGVAHRMHISGLRTIFISKDINARVKCDALDIPSEDFEADRVDADWLYGGYAMLSCPSATIDELYQERQLSIEQLEGLIFRTIEGGELKAHDLVANQFVVLQDDADESHTGLGRVLSDTGHLIPVTGPRKPIYGILARNVQQTMAMDLLLDDEVRLVSLIGAAGTGKTLLAIAAGMHKVLREERFDKLLVARPIMPMGRDIGFLPGDKDEKLALWMQPVFDNVAYLLSTRGGSGNEADSKTAEQRMDQLVAGGKLVMEPLTYIRGRSIPHQFIIVDEAQNLSPHEVKTIVSRVGEGTKIVLAGDIGQIDNPYLDAASNGLSHLIERMKGQRIAGHVTLSRTERSELASLAADML
;
A
#
# COMPACT_ATOMS: atom_id res chain seq x y z
N MET A 1 -15.51 -27.28 2.67
CA MET A 1 -15.62 -26.28 1.56
C MET A 1 -16.16 -26.98 0.32
N VAL A 2 -17.12 -26.36 -0.39
CA VAL A 2 -17.68 -26.90 -1.63
C VAL A 2 -17.29 -25.96 -2.77
N ILE A 3 -16.78 -26.54 -3.86
CA ILE A 3 -16.42 -25.80 -5.08
C ILE A 3 -17.39 -26.26 -6.18
N PRO A 4 -18.23 -25.37 -6.72
CA PRO A 4 -19.07 -25.69 -7.87
C PRO A 4 -18.22 -26.08 -9.09
N LEU A 5 -18.70 -27.04 -9.88
CA LEU A 5 -17.98 -27.49 -11.09
C LEU A 5 -17.76 -26.35 -12.08
N GLN A 6 -18.67 -25.39 -12.13
CA GLN A 6 -18.54 -24.18 -12.97
C GLN A 6 -17.29 -23.38 -12.66
N VAL A 7 -16.89 -23.27 -11.38
CA VAL A 7 -15.64 -22.59 -10.97
C VAL A 7 -14.42 -23.30 -11.57
N ILE A 8 -14.44 -24.63 -11.68
CA ILE A 8 -13.35 -25.38 -12.32
C ILE A 8 -13.27 -25.08 -13.83
N GLU A 9 -14.42 -24.90 -14.49
CA GLU A 9 -14.46 -24.52 -15.91
C GLU A 9 -13.89 -23.10 -16.13
N GLU A 10 -14.21 -22.17 -15.24
CA GLU A 10 -13.63 -20.82 -15.27
C GLU A 10 -12.11 -20.85 -15.02
N LEU A 11 -11.64 -21.61 -14.04
CA LEU A 11 -10.21 -21.82 -13.81
C LEU A 11 -9.51 -22.40 -15.03
N ASP A 12 -10.18 -23.31 -15.76
CA ASP A 12 -9.66 -23.89 -16.99
C ASP A 12 -9.56 -22.88 -18.13
N HIS A 13 -10.49 -21.92 -18.17
CA HIS A 13 -10.42 -20.81 -19.10
C HIS A 13 -9.24 -19.87 -18.75
N PHE A 14 -9.15 -19.45 -17.49
CA PHE A 14 -8.10 -18.51 -17.01
C PHE A 14 -6.68 -19.09 -17.04
N LYS A 15 -6.50 -20.42 -16.91
CA LYS A 15 -5.15 -21.03 -16.92
C LYS A 15 -4.36 -20.75 -18.20
N LYS A 16 -5.02 -20.36 -19.30
CA LYS A 16 -4.40 -20.02 -20.59
C LYS A 16 -3.75 -18.65 -20.59
N ASN A 17 -4.12 -17.78 -19.65
CA ASN A 17 -3.59 -16.44 -19.57
C ASN A 17 -2.14 -16.45 -19.09
N ASN A 18 -1.33 -15.54 -19.62
CA ASN A 18 0.07 -15.36 -19.22
C ASN A 18 0.26 -14.33 -18.09
N ASP A 19 -0.83 -13.90 -17.48
CA ASP A 19 -0.90 -12.95 -16.37
C ASP A 19 -0.91 -13.66 -15.00
N GLU A 20 -1.16 -12.89 -13.94
CA GLU A 20 -1.28 -13.38 -12.57
C GLU A 20 -2.49 -14.28 -12.39
N THR A 21 -3.62 -13.93 -13.01
CA THR A 21 -4.85 -14.73 -12.98
C THR A 21 -4.59 -16.13 -13.49
N GLY A 22 -3.88 -16.25 -14.62
CA GLY A 22 -3.51 -17.54 -15.18
C GLY A 22 -2.54 -18.34 -14.30
N ARG A 23 -1.61 -17.68 -13.62
CA ARG A 23 -0.71 -18.34 -12.65
C ARG A 23 -1.47 -18.89 -11.45
N ASN A 24 -2.39 -18.08 -10.89
CA ASN A 24 -3.21 -18.45 -9.75
C ASN A 24 -4.15 -19.61 -10.13
N ALA A 25 -4.80 -19.54 -11.29
CA ALA A 25 -5.64 -20.63 -11.81
C ALA A 25 -4.84 -21.95 -11.92
N ARG A 26 -3.65 -21.91 -12.52
CA ARG A 26 -2.77 -23.09 -12.60
C ARG A 26 -2.36 -23.62 -11.22
N SER A 27 -2.13 -22.73 -10.24
CA SER A 27 -1.77 -23.13 -8.88
C SER A 27 -2.94 -23.86 -8.19
N VAL A 28 -4.15 -23.31 -8.27
CA VAL A 28 -5.36 -23.91 -7.70
C VAL A 28 -5.63 -25.28 -8.36
N ILE A 29 -5.57 -25.38 -9.69
CA ILE A 29 -5.77 -26.63 -10.42
C ILE A 29 -4.77 -27.70 -9.97
N ARG A 30 -3.49 -27.36 -9.81
CA ARG A 30 -2.46 -28.29 -9.30
C ARG A 30 -2.74 -28.76 -7.88
N ARG A 31 -3.27 -27.90 -7.01
CA ARG A 31 -3.67 -28.27 -5.64
C ARG A 31 -4.84 -29.24 -5.66
N LEU A 32 -5.85 -28.99 -6.48
CA LEU A 32 -7.00 -29.88 -6.65
C LEU A 32 -6.57 -31.23 -7.23
N ASP A 33 -5.63 -31.26 -8.17
CA ASP A 33 -5.09 -32.50 -8.72
C ASP A 33 -4.33 -33.34 -7.67
N LYS A 34 -3.54 -32.68 -6.80
CA LYS A 34 -2.93 -33.35 -5.64
C LYS A 34 -3.97 -33.94 -4.70
N MET A 35 -5.08 -33.24 -4.43
CA MET A 35 -6.16 -33.76 -3.57
C MET A 35 -6.87 -34.95 -4.24
N ARG A 36 -7.03 -34.92 -5.56
CA ARG A 36 -7.58 -36.05 -6.34
C ARG A 36 -6.73 -37.32 -6.18
N SER A 37 -5.43 -37.21 -5.99
CA SER A 37 -4.56 -38.38 -5.75
C SER A 37 -4.74 -38.97 -4.35
N ILE A 38 -5.33 -38.24 -3.40
CA ILE A 38 -5.63 -38.70 -2.05
C ILE A 38 -7.00 -39.35 -1.96
N GLY A 39 -7.99 -38.85 -2.73
CA GLY A 39 -9.35 -39.35 -2.71
C GLY A 39 -10.24 -38.73 -3.79
N ARG A 40 -11.49 -39.17 -3.85
CA ARG A 40 -12.47 -38.67 -4.83
C ARG A 40 -13.04 -37.32 -4.37
N LEU A 41 -12.78 -36.26 -5.15
CA LEU A 41 -13.22 -34.91 -4.79
C LEU A 41 -14.75 -34.73 -4.72
N PHE A 42 -15.55 -35.57 -5.42
CA PHE A 42 -17.00 -35.48 -5.31
C PHE A 42 -17.54 -36.12 -4.01
N GLU A 43 -16.78 -37.01 -3.36
CA GLU A 43 -17.10 -37.59 -2.06
C GLU A 43 -16.62 -36.69 -0.91
N GLY A 44 -15.62 -35.83 -1.18
CA GLY A 44 -14.95 -34.94 -0.22
C GLY A 44 -13.61 -35.50 0.19
N VAL A 45 -12.57 -34.66 0.12
CA VAL A 45 -11.20 -34.97 0.53
C VAL A 45 -10.80 -34.06 1.67
N VAL A 46 -10.30 -34.62 2.78
CA VAL A 46 -9.76 -33.87 3.91
C VAL A 46 -8.46 -33.18 3.48
N TRP A 47 -8.34 -31.86 3.74
CA TRP A 47 -7.24 -31.07 3.24
C TRP A 47 -6.41 -30.40 4.33
N ASN A 48 -6.90 -30.37 5.59
CA ASN A 48 -6.18 -29.79 6.72
C ASN A 48 -6.28 -30.67 7.97
N GLU A 49 -5.43 -30.43 8.94
CA GLU A 49 -5.35 -31.15 10.23
C GLU A 49 -6.60 -30.96 11.10
N GLN A 50 -7.38 -29.91 10.85
CA GLN A 50 -8.63 -29.60 11.58
C GLN A 50 -9.85 -30.36 11.04
N GLY A 51 -9.64 -31.26 10.09
CA GLY A 51 -10.71 -32.08 9.50
C GLY A 51 -11.54 -31.38 8.41
N GLY A 52 -11.10 -30.20 7.96
CA GLY A 52 -11.74 -29.50 6.85
C GLY A 52 -11.66 -30.31 5.56
N SER A 53 -12.77 -30.44 4.83
CA SER A 53 -12.83 -31.18 3.55
C SER A 53 -13.16 -30.28 2.39
N ILE A 54 -12.64 -30.64 1.21
CA ILE A 54 -12.98 -30.01 -0.08
C ILE A 54 -13.79 -30.98 -0.92
N ARG A 55 -14.90 -30.50 -1.45
CA ARG A 55 -15.78 -31.28 -2.34
C ARG A 55 -16.12 -30.47 -3.59
N ILE A 56 -16.18 -31.15 -4.75
CA ILE A 56 -16.65 -30.56 -6.02
C ILE A 56 -18.10 -31.01 -6.25
N GLU A 57 -18.97 -30.02 -6.50
CA GLU A 57 -20.40 -30.24 -6.71
C GLU A 57 -20.84 -29.78 -8.10
N ARG A 58 -21.79 -30.52 -8.70
CA ARG A 58 -22.44 -30.12 -9.95
C ARG A 58 -23.68 -29.28 -9.67
N CYS A 59 -24.00 -28.36 -10.56
CA CYS A 59 -25.31 -27.72 -10.58
C CYS A 59 -26.35 -28.71 -11.16
N ASP A 60 -26.93 -29.52 -10.27
CA ASP A 60 -28.03 -30.45 -10.61
C ASP A 60 -29.26 -30.03 -9.79
N LEU A 61 -30.09 -29.20 -10.39
CA LEU A 61 -31.29 -28.64 -9.76
C LEU A 61 -32.51 -29.48 -10.12
N LYS A 62 -33.06 -30.13 -9.10
CA LYS A 62 -34.33 -30.90 -9.21
C LYS A 62 -35.56 -30.02 -9.00
N THR A 63 -35.39 -28.82 -8.47
CA THR A 63 -36.42 -27.82 -8.18
C THR A 63 -36.28 -26.59 -9.08
N PRO A 64 -37.36 -25.88 -9.41
CA PRO A 64 -37.29 -24.65 -10.14
C PRO A 64 -36.37 -23.64 -9.45
N PHE A 65 -35.49 -23.02 -10.22
CA PHE A 65 -34.56 -21.99 -9.77
C PHE A 65 -34.92 -20.66 -10.41
N ALA A 66 -34.91 -19.58 -9.62
CA ALA A 66 -35.41 -18.29 -10.04
C ALA A 66 -34.52 -17.57 -11.06
N LEU A 67 -33.25 -18.00 -11.20
CA LEU A 67 -32.28 -17.38 -12.07
C LEU A 67 -32.00 -18.25 -13.30
N ASP A 68 -31.68 -17.60 -14.42
CA ASP A 68 -31.30 -18.23 -15.67
C ASP A 68 -30.00 -19.01 -15.53
N LEU A 69 -30.01 -20.32 -15.77
CA LEU A 69 -28.85 -21.19 -15.66
C LEU A 69 -27.94 -21.18 -16.90
N ASP A 70 -28.26 -20.42 -17.94
CA ASP A 70 -27.32 -20.21 -19.06
C ASP A 70 -26.18 -19.25 -18.65
N VAL A 71 -26.39 -18.46 -17.60
CA VAL A 71 -25.38 -17.62 -16.99
C VAL A 71 -24.49 -18.43 -16.03
N ALA A 72 -23.17 -18.38 -16.21
CA ALA A 72 -22.20 -19.16 -15.43
C ALA A 72 -22.32 -18.92 -13.92
N ASP A 73 -22.38 -17.64 -13.50
CA ASP A 73 -22.51 -17.26 -12.08
C ASP A 73 -23.78 -17.84 -11.44
N ASN A 74 -24.88 -17.90 -12.19
CA ASN A 74 -26.13 -18.42 -11.67
C ASN A 74 -26.06 -19.96 -11.45
N LYS A 75 -25.23 -20.69 -12.19
CA LYS A 75 -24.94 -22.10 -11.91
C LYS A 75 -24.22 -22.29 -10.57
N ILE A 76 -23.28 -21.38 -10.27
CA ILE A 76 -22.56 -21.38 -8.99
C ILE A 76 -23.55 -21.14 -7.85
N LEU A 77 -24.41 -20.11 -7.98
CA LEU A 77 -25.48 -19.82 -7.02
C LEU A 77 -26.48 -20.96 -6.88
N GLY A 78 -26.79 -21.67 -7.97
CA GLY A 78 -27.67 -22.83 -7.98
C GLY A 78 -27.17 -23.97 -7.10
N VAL A 79 -25.87 -24.20 -7.04
CA VAL A 79 -25.27 -25.19 -6.12
C VAL A 79 -25.48 -24.75 -4.67
N ALA A 80 -25.21 -23.49 -4.33
CA ALA A 80 -25.41 -22.96 -2.98
C ALA A 80 -26.88 -23.02 -2.56
N HIS A 81 -27.79 -22.61 -3.43
CA HIS A 81 -29.23 -22.66 -3.20
C HIS A 81 -29.71 -24.10 -2.93
N ARG A 82 -29.30 -25.06 -3.75
CA ARG A 82 -29.66 -26.47 -3.54
C ARG A 82 -29.18 -26.99 -2.18
N MET A 83 -27.96 -26.64 -1.77
CA MET A 83 -27.42 -27.04 -0.49
C MET A 83 -28.22 -26.41 0.65
N HIS A 84 -28.54 -25.14 0.54
CA HIS A 84 -29.30 -24.39 1.53
C HIS A 84 -30.71 -24.98 1.73
N ILE A 85 -31.45 -25.17 0.65
CA ILE A 85 -32.81 -25.74 0.74
C ILE A 85 -32.83 -27.23 1.18
N SER A 86 -31.70 -27.96 1.04
CA SER A 86 -31.57 -29.32 1.59
C SER A 86 -31.32 -29.36 3.10
N GLY A 87 -31.32 -28.20 3.78
CA GLY A 87 -31.13 -28.10 5.22
C GLY A 87 -29.65 -28.08 5.66
N LEU A 88 -28.69 -28.00 4.72
CA LEU A 88 -27.28 -27.85 5.06
C LEU A 88 -27.00 -26.40 5.44
N ARG A 89 -26.27 -26.21 6.53
CA ARG A 89 -25.75 -24.86 6.89
C ARG A 89 -24.82 -24.42 5.77
N THR A 90 -25.28 -23.50 4.93
CA THR A 90 -24.58 -23.02 3.74
C THR A 90 -24.26 -21.55 3.90
N ILE A 91 -23.02 -21.16 3.64
CA ILE A 91 -22.57 -19.77 3.52
C ILE A 91 -21.89 -19.63 2.15
N PHE A 92 -22.38 -18.72 1.34
CA PHE A 92 -21.77 -18.40 0.05
C PHE A 92 -20.68 -17.37 0.22
N ILE A 93 -19.46 -17.68 -0.23
CA ILE A 93 -18.32 -16.78 -0.10
C ILE A 93 -17.91 -16.26 -1.48
N SER A 94 -17.96 -14.95 -1.69
CA SER A 94 -17.57 -14.32 -2.95
C SER A 94 -17.15 -12.87 -2.77
N LYS A 95 -16.14 -12.42 -3.54
CA LYS A 95 -15.81 -10.99 -3.67
C LYS A 95 -16.77 -10.24 -4.60
N ASP A 96 -17.53 -10.95 -5.44
CA ASP A 96 -18.51 -10.34 -6.33
C ASP A 96 -19.75 -9.90 -5.55
N ILE A 97 -19.93 -8.57 -5.49
CA ILE A 97 -21.07 -7.93 -4.83
C ILE A 97 -22.39 -8.36 -5.47
N ASN A 98 -22.46 -8.47 -6.80
CA ASN A 98 -23.67 -8.86 -7.50
C ASN A 98 -24.08 -10.29 -7.14
N ALA A 99 -23.09 -11.20 -7.01
CA ALA A 99 -23.36 -12.57 -6.57
C ALA A 99 -23.91 -12.60 -5.14
N ARG A 100 -23.37 -11.77 -4.22
CA ARG A 100 -23.89 -11.67 -2.83
C ARG A 100 -25.29 -11.06 -2.77
N VAL A 101 -25.58 -10.02 -3.58
CA VAL A 101 -26.94 -9.43 -3.68
C VAL A 101 -27.94 -10.46 -4.21
N LYS A 102 -27.55 -11.31 -5.20
CA LYS A 102 -28.39 -12.40 -5.68
C LYS A 102 -28.60 -13.48 -4.59
N CYS A 103 -27.59 -13.74 -3.75
CA CYS A 103 -27.73 -14.65 -2.61
C CYS A 103 -28.77 -14.14 -1.62
N ASP A 104 -28.73 -12.85 -1.27
CA ASP A 104 -29.71 -12.22 -0.40
C ASP A 104 -31.13 -12.37 -0.94
N ALA A 105 -31.34 -12.12 -2.23
CA ALA A 105 -32.62 -12.32 -2.90
C ALA A 105 -33.11 -13.79 -2.92
N LEU A 106 -32.20 -14.75 -2.71
CA LEU A 106 -32.48 -16.20 -2.65
C LEU A 106 -32.50 -16.73 -1.21
N ASP A 107 -32.42 -15.86 -0.21
CA ASP A 107 -32.35 -16.22 1.22
C ASP A 107 -31.13 -17.11 1.56
N ILE A 108 -30.02 -16.93 0.84
CA ILE A 108 -28.78 -17.67 1.08
C ILE A 108 -27.80 -16.77 1.85
N PRO A 109 -27.38 -17.17 3.06
CA PRO A 109 -26.33 -16.44 3.78
C PRO A 109 -25.08 -16.30 2.92
N SER A 110 -24.57 -15.05 2.78
CA SER A 110 -23.38 -14.78 1.99
C SER A 110 -22.41 -13.87 2.73
N GLU A 111 -21.13 -14.13 2.52
CA GLU A 111 -20.02 -13.38 3.14
C GLU A 111 -18.99 -12.98 2.08
N ASP A 112 -18.26 -11.91 2.32
CA ASP A 112 -17.07 -11.58 1.55
C ASP A 112 -15.89 -12.46 1.96
N PHE A 113 -14.93 -12.64 1.07
CA PHE A 113 -13.67 -13.31 1.39
C PHE A 113 -12.70 -12.33 2.06
N GLU A 114 -12.64 -12.37 3.39
CA GLU A 114 -11.94 -11.38 4.23
C GLU A 114 -10.51 -11.77 4.63
N ALA A 115 -9.95 -12.87 4.11
CA ALA A 115 -8.66 -13.41 4.59
C ALA A 115 -7.48 -12.40 4.55
N ASP A 116 -7.56 -11.36 3.72
CA ASP A 116 -6.54 -10.32 3.57
C ASP A 116 -7.10 -8.91 3.81
N ARG A 117 -8.29 -8.77 4.39
CA ARG A 117 -8.86 -7.46 4.72
C ARG A 117 -8.24 -6.91 6.01
N VAL A 118 -7.98 -5.62 5.99
CA VAL A 118 -7.67 -4.81 7.17
C VAL A 118 -8.84 -3.91 7.48
N ASP A 119 -8.98 -3.48 8.71
CA ASP A 119 -9.98 -2.49 9.08
C ASP A 119 -9.51 -1.12 8.55
N ALA A 120 -10.14 -0.63 7.48
CA ALA A 120 -9.74 0.61 6.84
C ALA A 120 -10.00 1.85 7.71
N ASP A 121 -11.02 1.79 8.59
CA ASP A 121 -11.38 2.87 9.51
C ASP A 121 -10.37 2.97 10.67
N TRP A 122 -9.65 1.87 10.96
CA TRP A 122 -8.65 1.76 12.02
C TRP A 122 -7.24 1.50 11.48
N LEU A 123 -6.99 1.85 10.22
CA LEU A 123 -5.67 1.66 9.61
C LEU A 123 -4.61 2.46 10.37
N TYR A 124 -3.53 1.79 10.76
CA TYR A 124 -2.43 2.39 11.49
C TYR A 124 -1.87 3.66 10.81
N GLY A 125 -1.98 4.79 11.47
CA GLY A 125 -1.61 6.10 10.90
C GLY A 125 -0.15 6.51 11.07
N GLY A 126 0.64 5.75 11.83
CA GLY A 126 2.07 5.99 12.01
C GLY A 126 2.42 6.93 13.18
N TYR A 127 1.45 7.63 13.78
CA TYR A 127 1.69 8.51 14.92
C TYR A 127 0.52 8.57 15.90
N ALA A 128 0.82 9.02 17.10
CA ALA A 128 -0.16 9.31 18.14
C ALA A 128 0.11 10.70 18.75
N MET A 129 -0.89 11.27 19.38
CA MET A 129 -0.81 12.54 20.12
C MET A 129 -0.80 12.26 21.61
N LEU A 130 0.03 12.98 22.35
CA LEU A 130 0.13 12.92 23.79
C LEU A 130 0.00 14.34 24.36
N SER A 131 -1.00 14.57 25.23
CA SER A 131 -1.06 15.76 26.07
C SER A 131 -0.22 15.51 27.32
N CYS A 132 0.70 16.41 27.65
CA CYS A 132 1.65 16.21 28.73
C CYS A 132 2.15 17.56 29.29
N PRO A 133 2.75 17.58 30.50
CA PRO A 133 3.37 18.80 31.05
C PRO A 133 4.52 19.32 30.17
N SER A 134 4.70 20.65 30.16
CA SER A 134 5.79 21.35 29.46
C SER A 134 7.18 20.74 29.72
N ALA A 135 7.46 20.36 30.97
CA ALA A 135 8.71 19.74 31.36
C ALA A 135 9.05 18.45 30.59
N THR A 136 8.04 17.67 30.23
CA THR A 136 8.23 16.43 29.45
C THR A 136 8.73 16.73 28.03
N ILE A 137 8.22 17.82 27.43
CA ILE A 137 8.64 18.26 26.09
C ILE A 137 10.07 18.80 26.17
N ASP A 138 10.37 19.63 27.20
CA ASP A 138 11.70 20.20 27.40
C ASP A 138 12.76 19.10 27.63
N GLU A 139 12.44 18.09 28.44
CA GLU A 139 13.31 16.93 28.71
C GLU A 139 13.65 16.17 27.42
N LEU A 140 12.67 15.90 26.55
CA LEU A 140 12.88 15.22 25.26
C LEU A 140 13.97 15.93 24.42
N TYR A 141 13.97 17.28 24.37
CA TYR A 141 14.93 18.04 23.57
C TYR A 141 16.27 18.28 24.29
N GLN A 142 16.25 18.42 25.59
CA GLN A 142 17.47 18.63 26.41
C GLN A 142 18.30 17.38 26.51
N GLU A 143 17.68 16.26 26.90
CA GLU A 143 18.33 14.95 27.06
C GLU A 143 18.46 14.19 25.72
N ARG A 144 17.81 14.68 24.64
CA ARG A 144 17.75 14.07 23.32
C ARG A 144 17.15 12.66 23.31
N GLN A 145 16.51 12.29 24.37
CA GLN A 145 15.73 11.06 24.53
C GLN A 145 14.77 11.21 25.71
N LEU A 146 13.70 10.41 25.68
CA LEU A 146 12.73 10.31 26.76
C LEU A 146 12.37 8.85 26.93
N SER A 147 12.48 8.28 28.15
CA SER A 147 12.11 6.89 28.40
C SER A 147 10.60 6.72 28.26
N ILE A 148 10.16 5.67 27.56
CA ILE A 148 8.75 5.32 27.42
C ILE A 148 8.15 4.94 28.80
N GLU A 149 8.97 4.40 29.72
CA GLU A 149 8.55 4.11 31.11
C GLU A 149 8.11 5.37 31.88
N GLN A 150 8.72 6.51 31.59
CA GLN A 150 8.32 7.81 32.22
C GLN A 150 6.93 8.28 31.73
N LEU A 151 6.46 7.74 30.61
CA LEU A 151 5.15 8.06 30.04
C LEU A 151 4.06 7.05 30.46
N GLU A 152 4.40 6.09 31.34
CA GLU A 152 3.42 5.14 31.87
C GLU A 152 2.32 5.87 32.64
N GLY A 153 1.09 5.45 32.40
CA GLY A 153 -0.12 6.09 32.96
C GLY A 153 -0.69 7.25 32.13
N LEU A 154 0.03 7.73 31.12
CA LEU A 154 -0.50 8.69 30.16
C LEU A 154 -1.24 7.97 29.01
N ILE A 155 -2.23 8.65 28.44
CA ILE A 155 -3.05 8.12 27.34
C ILE A 155 -2.66 8.85 26.05
N PHE A 156 -2.28 8.06 25.07
CA PHE A 156 -1.99 8.53 23.72
C PHE A 156 -3.24 8.39 22.86
N ARG A 157 -3.54 9.40 22.06
CA ARG A 157 -4.66 9.38 21.11
C ARG A 157 -4.12 9.13 19.71
N THR A 158 -4.63 8.09 19.07
CA THR A 158 -4.30 7.81 17.66
C THR A 158 -5.13 8.72 16.75
N ILE A 159 -4.67 8.87 15.50
CA ILE A 159 -5.40 9.69 14.50
C ILE A 159 -6.74 9.07 14.10
N GLU A 160 -6.87 7.76 14.25
CA GLU A 160 -8.09 7.00 14.00
C GLU A 160 -9.12 7.15 15.15
N GLY A 161 -8.77 7.88 16.21
CA GLY A 161 -9.64 8.11 17.37
C GLY A 161 -9.54 7.06 18.48
N GLY A 162 -8.58 6.14 18.37
CA GLY A 162 -8.28 5.15 19.41
C GLY A 162 -7.40 5.70 20.52
N GLU A 163 -7.31 4.96 21.62
CA GLU A 163 -6.41 5.24 22.74
C GLU A 163 -5.34 4.15 22.86
N LEU A 164 -4.11 4.57 23.13
CA LEU A 164 -2.96 3.69 23.38
C LEU A 164 -2.32 4.03 24.72
N LYS A 165 -1.69 3.06 25.32
CA LYS A 165 -0.80 3.25 26.49
C LYS A 165 0.67 3.29 26.03
N ALA A 166 1.55 3.73 26.91
CA ALA A 166 2.98 3.83 26.60
C ALA A 166 3.58 2.51 26.09
N HIS A 167 3.21 1.37 26.67
CA HIS A 167 3.69 0.05 26.27
C HIS A 167 3.12 -0.48 24.94
N ASP A 168 2.05 0.14 24.41
CA ASP A 168 1.49 -0.21 23.09
C ASP A 168 2.21 0.50 21.96
N LEU A 169 3.09 1.47 22.26
CA LEU A 169 3.89 2.16 21.25
C LEU A 169 4.83 1.21 20.54
N VAL A 170 4.91 1.35 19.23
CA VAL A 170 5.67 0.44 18.39
C VAL A 170 6.87 1.12 17.72
N ALA A 171 7.82 0.33 17.26
CA ALA A 171 9.02 0.82 16.57
C ALA A 171 8.68 1.77 15.41
N ASN A 172 9.42 2.87 15.31
CA ASN A 172 9.24 3.92 14.31
C ASN A 172 7.91 4.66 14.33
N GLN A 173 7.07 4.45 15.36
CA GLN A 173 5.88 5.26 15.60
C GLN A 173 6.30 6.65 16.10
N PHE A 174 5.64 7.68 15.59
CA PHE A 174 5.84 9.03 16.08
C PHE A 174 4.88 9.38 17.20
N VAL A 175 5.32 10.27 18.07
CA VAL A 175 4.50 10.88 19.12
C VAL A 175 4.59 12.39 18.99
N VAL A 176 3.45 13.03 18.79
CA VAL A 176 3.29 14.47 18.86
C VAL A 176 2.94 14.82 20.29
N LEU A 177 3.85 15.46 21.01
CA LEU A 177 3.64 15.93 22.36
C LEU A 177 3.04 17.35 22.29
N GLN A 178 2.03 17.60 23.09
CA GLN A 178 1.36 18.89 23.22
C GLN A 178 1.27 19.26 24.70
N ASP A 179 1.68 20.48 25.03
CA ASP A 179 1.62 20.98 26.38
C ASP A 179 0.15 21.14 26.82
N ASP A 180 -0.15 20.68 28.03
CA ASP A 180 -1.50 20.76 28.62
C ASP A 180 -1.94 22.22 28.86
N ALA A 181 -1.00 23.13 29.08
CA ALA A 181 -1.26 24.52 29.42
C ALA A 181 -1.09 25.48 28.23
N ASP A 182 -0.28 25.12 27.24
CA ASP A 182 0.04 25.97 26.06
C ASP A 182 0.06 25.10 24.79
N GLU A 183 -1.05 25.11 24.03
CA GLU A 183 -1.18 24.37 22.78
C GLU A 183 -0.12 24.73 21.73
N SER A 184 0.54 25.88 21.84
CA SER A 184 1.61 26.30 20.93
C SER A 184 2.96 25.64 21.24
N HIS A 185 3.15 25.15 22.48
CA HIS A 185 4.33 24.41 22.88
C HIS A 185 4.17 22.93 22.56
N THR A 186 4.87 22.48 21.52
CA THR A 186 4.75 21.13 20.99
C THR A 186 6.10 20.48 20.79
N GLY A 187 6.12 19.16 20.88
CA GLY A 187 7.29 18.32 20.59
C GLY A 187 6.97 17.21 19.61
N LEU A 188 7.99 16.72 18.93
CA LEU A 188 7.88 15.55 18.06
C LEU A 188 8.96 14.54 18.44
N GLY A 189 8.54 13.33 18.79
CA GLY A 189 9.41 12.21 19.07
C GLY A 189 9.13 11.02 18.18
N ARG A 190 10.14 10.16 17.98
CA ARG A 190 10.02 8.87 17.31
C ARG A 190 10.49 7.76 18.25
N VAL A 191 9.71 6.66 18.30
CA VAL A 191 10.04 5.48 19.11
C VAL A 191 11.19 4.71 18.49
N LEU A 192 12.27 4.51 19.24
CA LEU A 192 13.35 3.58 18.90
C LEU A 192 13.00 2.18 19.40
N SER A 193 13.10 1.19 18.51
CA SER A 193 12.68 -0.20 18.76
C SER A 193 13.46 -0.92 19.85
N ASP A 194 14.73 -0.60 20.00
CA ASP A 194 15.66 -1.45 20.77
C ASP A 194 15.94 -0.90 22.19
N THR A 195 15.49 0.33 22.48
CA THR A 195 15.88 1.04 23.69
C THR A 195 14.73 1.45 24.60
N GLY A 196 13.47 1.31 24.13
CA GLY A 196 12.33 1.80 24.89
C GLY A 196 12.33 3.33 25.09
N HIS A 197 12.89 4.07 24.14
CA HIS A 197 13.01 5.53 24.21
C HIS A 197 12.34 6.21 23.02
N LEU A 198 11.84 7.41 23.27
CA LEU A 198 11.51 8.40 22.24
C LEU A 198 12.77 9.25 21.99
N ILE A 199 13.11 9.46 20.72
CA ILE A 199 14.12 10.42 20.29
C ILE A 199 13.46 11.65 19.65
N PRO A 200 13.98 12.87 19.87
CA PRO A 200 13.41 14.07 19.27
C PRO A 200 13.63 14.11 17.76
N VAL A 201 12.57 14.48 17.03
CA VAL A 201 12.59 14.66 15.58
C VAL A 201 12.51 16.16 15.29
N THR A 202 13.52 16.70 14.63
CA THR A 202 13.60 18.13 14.31
C THR A 202 13.48 18.45 12.81
N GLY A 203 13.38 17.40 11.98
CA GLY A 203 13.41 17.52 10.53
C GLY A 203 14.74 18.06 9.97
N PRO A 204 14.91 18.06 8.65
CA PRO A 204 16.12 18.58 8.03
C PRO A 204 16.19 20.10 8.18
N ARG A 205 17.32 20.61 8.72
CA ARG A 205 17.57 22.06 8.90
C ARG A 205 17.78 22.79 7.57
N LYS A 206 18.13 22.07 6.51
CA LYS A 206 18.37 22.62 5.17
C LYS A 206 17.38 21.99 4.19
N PRO A 207 16.93 22.73 3.18
CA PRO A 207 16.07 22.16 2.15
C PRO A 207 16.72 20.96 1.44
N ILE A 208 15.96 19.90 1.30
CA ILE A 208 16.31 18.73 0.50
C ILE A 208 15.81 18.95 -0.93
N TYR A 209 16.69 19.22 -1.87
CA TYR A 209 16.33 19.64 -3.24
C TYR A 209 15.32 20.80 -3.28
N GLY A 210 15.53 21.82 -2.43
CA GLY A 210 14.63 22.96 -2.33
C GLY A 210 13.34 22.72 -1.54
N ILE A 211 13.11 21.48 -1.06
CA ILE A 211 11.92 21.10 -0.30
C ILE A 211 12.22 21.17 1.20
N LEU A 212 11.39 21.89 1.94
CA LEU A 212 11.27 21.85 3.38
C LEU A 212 9.92 21.27 3.75
N ALA A 213 9.87 20.51 4.82
CA ALA A 213 8.60 20.05 5.39
C ALA A 213 7.76 21.26 5.82
N ARG A 214 6.50 21.32 5.41
CA ARG A 214 5.57 22.42 5.69
C ARG A 214 4.66 22.13 6.89
N ASN A 215 4.60 20.87 7.30
CA ASN A 215 3.79 20.43 8.43
C ASN A 215 4.47 19.25 9.15
N VAL A 216 3.92 18.87 10.29
CA VAL A 216 4.49 17.84 11.16
C VAL A 216 4.54 16.46 10.47
N GLN A 217 3.51 16.09 9.69
CA GLN A 217 3.49 14.79 9.00
C GLN A 217 4.55 14.73 7.89
N GLN A 218 4.79 15.83 7.17
CA GLN A 218 5.89 15.91 6.22
C GLN A 218 7.25 15.84 6.90
N THR A 219 7.38 16.37 8.11
CA THR A 219 8.59 16.22 8.93
C THR A 219 8.83 14.75 9.31
N MET A 220 7.79 14.05 9.75
CA MET A 220 7.84 12.61 10.04
C MET A 220 8.23 11.81 8.79
N ALA A 221 7.60 12.11 7.64
CA ALA A 221 7.90 11.42 6.39
C ALA A 221 9.38 11.63 5.98
N MET A 222 9.89 12.85 6.06
CA MET A 222 11.30 13.15 5.75
C MET A 222 12.26 12.46 6.71
N ASP A 223 11.93 12.36 7.99
CA ASP A 223 12.73 11.64 8.98
C ASP A 223 12.88 10.16 8.60
N LEU A 224 11.78 9.46 8.28
CA LEU A 224 11.82 8.07 7.83
C LEU A 224 12.54 7.91 6.49
N LEU A 225 12.30 8.80 5.53
CA LEU A 225 12.89 8.73 4.20
C LEU A 225 14.41 8.88 4.22
N LEU A 226 14.94 9.72 5.13
CA LEU A 226 16.37 10.00 5.25
C LEU A 226 17.12 9.05 6.19
N ASP A 227 16.41 8.29 7.04
CA ASP A 227 17.01 7.30 7.93
C ASP A 227 17.40 6.04 7.18
N ASP A 228 18.67 5.67 7.16
CA ASP A 228 19.19 4.49 6.43
C ASP A 228 18.81 3.15 7.09
N GLU A 229 18.48 3.14 8.38
CA GLU A 229 18.05 1.95 9.10
C GLU A 229 16.60 1.57 8.77
N VAL A 230 15.77 2.55 8.37
CA VAL A 230 14.40 2.32 7.92
C VAL A 230 14.41 2.00 6.43
N ARG A 231 14.33 0.72 6.10
CA ARG A 231 14.45 0.22 4.73
C ARG A 231 13.13 0.16 3.95
N LEU A 232 12.01 0.12 4.65
CA LEU A 232 10.69 0.15 4.07
C LEU A 232 9.92 1.34 4.64
N VAL A 233 9.46 2.25 3.78
CA VAL A 233 8.64 3.39 4.16
C VAL A 233 7.32 3.32 3.40
N SER A 234 6.22 3.48 4.12
CA SER A 234 4.90 3.62 3.52
C SER A 234 4.33 5.01 3.80
N LEU A 235 3.85 5.69 2.75
CA LEU A 235 3.26 7.02 2.82
C LEU A 235 1.84 6.97 2.26
N ILE A 236 0.86 7.20 3.10
CA ILE A 236 -0.55 7.35 2.68
C ILE A 236 -0.96 8.81 2.81
N GLY A 237 -1.89 9.25 1.96
CA GLY A 237 -2.54 10.55 2.06
C GLY A 237 -3.23 10.92 0.77
N ALA A 238 -4.13 11.88 0.83
CA ALA A 238 -4.82 12.40 -0.34
C ALA A 238 -3.85 13.02 -1.37
N ALA A 239 -4.31 13.19 -2.59
CA ALA A 239 -3.52 13.87 -3.62
C ALA A 239 -3.17 15.30 -3.16
N GLY A 240 -1.93 15.75 -3.42
CA GLY A 240 -1.43 17.08 -3.01
C GLY A 240 -0.87 17.16 -1.58
N THR A 241 -0.77 16.06 -0.83
CA THR A 241 -0.09 16.03 0.48
C THR A 241 1.44 15.99 0.38
N GLY A 242 1.99 15.80 -0.82
CA GLY A 242 3.42 15.82 -1.10
C GLY A 242 4.13 14.45 -1.06
N LYS A 243 3.43 13.33 -0.91
CA LYS A 243 4.01 11.97 -0.80
C LYS A 243 5.11 11.69 -1.82
N THR A 244 4.75 11.75 -3.09
CA THR A 244 5.65 11.43 -4.21
C THR A 244 6.79 12.43 -4.31
N LEU A 245 6.51 13.72 -4.12
CA LEU A 245 7.52 14.78 -4.15
C LEU A 245 8.57 14.61 -3.05
N LEU A 246 8.14 14.35 -1.81
CA LEU A 246 9.03 14.10 -0.66
C LEU A 246 9.88 12.85 -0.89
N ALA A 247 9.27 11.76 -1.37
CA ALA A 247 9.98 10.52 -1.66
C ALA A 247 11.05 10.71 -2.76
N ILE A 248 10.73 11.42 -3.85
CA ILE A 248 11.68 11.71 -4.94
C ILE A 248 12.79 12.64 -4.43
N ALA A 249 12.47 13.69 -3.68
CA ALA A 249 13.46 14.62 -3.13
C ALA A 249 14.46 13.90 -2.22
N ALA A 250 13.99 13.06 -1.32
CA ALA A 250 14.82 12.22 -0.45
C ALA A 250 15.67 11.23 -1.25
N GLY A 251 15.06 10.53 -2.22
CA GLY A 251 15.76 9.57 -3.10
C GLY A 251 16.88 10.24 -3.91
N MET A 252 16.60 11.38 -4.52
CA MET A 252 17.62 12.17 -5.23
C MET A 252 18.75 12.63 -4.30
N HIS A 253 18.43 13.03 -3.07
CA HIS A 253 19.42 13.40 -2.07
C HIS A 253 20.34 12.23 -1.74
N LYS A 254 19.76 11.07 -1.41
CA LYS A 254 20.47 9.84 -1.05
C LYS A 254 21.33 9.28 -2.20
N VAL A 255 20.88 9.42 -3.45
CA VAL A 255 21.60 8.89 -4.63
C VAL A 255 22.65 9.89 -5.15
N LEU A 256 22.33 11.19 -5.22
CA LEU A 256 23.15 12.17 -5.93
C LEU A 256 24.02 13.04 -5.00
N ARG A 257 23.73 13.06 -3.70
CA ARG A 257 24.48 13.87 -2.72
C ARG A 257 25.23 13.02 -1.71
N GLU A 258 24.55 12.03 -1.13
CA GLU A 258 25.17 11.13 -0.17
C GLU A 258 25.82 9.90 -0.84
N GLU A 259 25.49 9.63 -2.11
CA GLU A 259 25.96 8.46 -2.87
C GLU A 259 25.73 7.13 -2.13
N ARG A 260 24.68 7.12 -1.30
CA ARG A 260 24.33 5.96 -0.47
C ARG A 260 23.73 4.81 -1.26
N PHE A 261 23.04 5.13 -2.37
CA PHE A 261 22.45 4.19 -3.30
C PHE A 261 22.96 4.44 -4.71
N ASP A 262 23.03 3.39 -5.50
CA ASP A 262 23.55 3.44 -6.87
C ASP A 262 22.64 4.26 -7.78
N LYS A 263 21.31 4.11 -7.61
CA LYS A 263 20.30 4.79 -8.43
C LYS A 263 18.97 4.95 -7.72
N LEU A 264 18.20 5.91 -8.20
CA LEU A 264 16.79 6.11 -7.87
C LEU A 264 15.95 5.41 -8.94
N LEU A 265 15.15 4.46 -8.50
CA LEU A 265 14.15 3.75 -9.32
C LEU A 265 12.76 4.21 -8.92
N VAL A 266 12.00 4.81 -9.85
CA VAL A 266 10.61 5.18 -9.62
C VAL A 266 9.72 4.32 -10.52
N ALA A 267 8.79 3.61 -9.91
CA ALA A 267 7.88 2.72 -10.61
C ALA A 267 6.42 3.02 -10.27
N ARG A 268 5.53 2.81 -11.23
CA ARG A 268 4.07 2.90 -11.05
C ARG A 268 3.40 1.63 -11.59
N PRO A 269 2.32 1.13 -10.94
CA PRO A 269 1.49 0.08 -11.50
C PRO A 269 0.78 0.62 -12.76
N ILE A 270 0.73 -0.17 -13.81
CA ILE A 270 -0.04 0.17 -15.02
C ILE A 270 -1.49 -0.23 -14.74
N MET A 271 -2.37 0.77 -14.63
CA MET A 271 -3.81 0.54 -14.56
C MET A 271 -4.45 1.03 -15.85
N PRO A 272 -5.22 0.21 -16.56
CA PRO A 272 -5.96 0.66 -17.74
C PRO A 272 -7.08 1.60 -17.28
N MET A 273 -6.89 2.89 -17.49
CA MET A 273 -7.96 3.88 -17.33
C MET A 273 -8.93 3.77 -18.51
N GLY A 274 -10.09 3.12 -18.30
CA GLY A 274 -11.07 2.90 -19.36
C GLY A 274 -10.68 1.76 -20.32
N ARG A 275 -11.42 1.61 -21.41
CA ARG A 275 -11.21 0.54 -22.39
C ARG A 275 -9.84 0.69 -23.08
N ASP A 276 -8.88 -0.14 -22.63
CA ASP A 276 -7.60 -0.42 -23.28
C ASP A 276 -6.58 0.73 -23.44
N ILE A 277 -5.38 0.55 -22.88
CA ILE A 277 -4.16 1.29 -23.28
C ILE A 277 -3.92 1.20 -24.80
N GLY A 278 -4.54 0.23 -25.48
CA GLY A 278 -4.54 0.08 -26.94
C GLY A 278 -5.08 1.29 -27.71
N PHE A 279 -5.91 2.12 -27.10
CA PHE A 279 -6.54 3.29 -27.75
C PHE A 279 -5.74 4.59 -27.70
N LEU A 280 -4.67 4.67 -26.90
CA LEU A 280 -3.79 5.85 -26.96
C LEU A 280 -2.97 5.79 -28.25
N PRO A 281 -2.93 6.88 -29.06
CA PRO A 281 -2.06 6.96 -30.23
C PRO A 281 -0.60 6.97 -29.78
N GLY A 282 0.28 6.30 -30.53
CA GLY A 282 1.70 6.23 -30.27
C GLY A 282 2.23 4.81 -30.08
N ASP A 283 3.55 4.67 -30.09
CA ASP A 283 4.25 3.42 -29.79
C ASP A 283 4.24 3.11 -28.29
N LYS A 284 4.84 1.99 -27.88
CA LYS A 284 4.88 1.58 -26.46
C LYS A 284 5.62 2.59 -25.57
N ASP A 285 6.66 3.20 -26.10
CA ASP A 285 7.52 4.11 -25.33
C ASP A 285 6.84 5.47 -25.14
N GLU A 286 6.11 5.96 -26.14
CA GLU A 286 5.31 7.19 -26.04
C GLU A 286 4.15 7.03 -25.04
N LYS A 287 3.46 5.89 -25.05
CA LYS A 287 2.39 5.59 -24.07
C LYS A 287 2.93 5.50 -22.66
N LEU A 288 4.13 4.93 -22.52
CA LEU A 288 4.79 4.80 -21.23
C LEU A 288 5.21 6.17 -20.68
N ALA A 289 5.73 7.04 -21.54
CA ALA A 289 6.10 8.40 -21.17
C ALA A 289 4.92 9.19 -20.60
N LEU A 290 3.76 9.12 -21.25
CA LEU A 290 2.52 9.76 -20.76
C LEU A 290 2.10 9.24 -19.36
N TRP A 291 2.25 7.93 -19.13
CA TRP A 291 1.93 7.32 -17.84
C TRP A 291 2.84 7.79 -16.70
N MET A 292 4.11 8.01 -17.01
CA MET A 292 5.12 8.47 -16.05
C MET A 292 5.18 10.00 -15.93
N GLN A 293 4.37 10.75 -16.70
CA GLN A 293 4.39 12.21 -16.73
C GLN A 293 4.34 12.86 -15.34
N PRO A 294 3.49 12.44 -14.37
CA PRO A 294 3.48 13.03 -13.04
C PRO A 294 4.80 12.87 -12.27
N VAL A 295 5.56 11.80 -12.56
CA VAL A 295 6.88 11.59 -11.97
C VAL A 295 7.90 12.52 -12.64
N PHE A 296 7.84 12.65 -13.98
CA PHE A 296 8.68 13.59 -14.73
C PHE A 296 8.49 15.03 -14.24
N ASP A 297 7.24 15.45 -14.02
CA ASP A 297 6.91 16.80 -13.54
C ASP A 297 7.49 17.06 -12.15
N ASN A 298 7.40 16.10 -11.23
CA ASN A 298 8.00 16.20 -9.90
C ASN A 298 9.54 16.31 -9.97
N VAL A 299 10.19 15.47 -10.79
CA VAL A 299 11.65 15.51 -10.97
C VAL A 299 12.08 16.85 -11.59
N ALA A 300 11.38 17.31 -12.63
CA ALA A 300 11.65 18.59 -13.30
C ALA A 300 11.49 19.77 -12.31
N TYR A 301 10.44 19.75 -11.49
CA TYR A 301 10.24 20.74 -10.43
C TYR A 301 11.43 20.78 -9.45
N LEU A 302 11.86 19.61 -8.94
CA LEU A 302 12.99 19.53 -8.01
C LEU A 302 14.31 19.98 -8.63
N LEU A 303 14.53 19.73 -9.91
CA LEU A 303 15.71 20.17 -10.64
C LEU A 303 15.67 21.67 -10.95
N SER A 304 14.48 22.28 -11.10
CA SER A 304 14.30 23.70 -11.34
C SER A 304 14.53 24.53 -10.07
N THR A 305 14.06 24.07 -8.90
CA THR A 305 14.20 24.78 -7.61
C THR A 305 15.65 24.92 -7.16
N ARG A 306 16.54 24.10 -7.71
CA ARG A 306 17.99 24.12 -7.43
C ARG A 306 18.77 25.19 -8.20
N GLY A 307 18.17 25.81 -9.21
CA GLY A 307 18.82 26.85 -10.04
C GLY A 307 19.04 28.20 -9.33
N GLY A 308 18.54 28.38 -8.09
CA GLY A 308 18.60 29.63 -7.35
C GLY A 308 19.83 29.84 -6.47
N SER A 309 20.77 28.91 -6.31
CA SER A 309 22.00 29.11 -5.51
C SER A 309 23.26 29.06 -6.40
N GLY A 310 23.53 30.19 -7.02
CA GLY A 310 24.83 30.76 -7.33
C GLY A 310 25.93 29.83 -7.87
N ASN A 311 25.88 29.53 -9.17
CA ASN A 311 27.04 29.61 -10.04
C ASN A 311 26.53 29.70 -11.48
N GLU A 312 26.84 30.81 -12.15
CA GLU A 312 26.49 31.10 -13.56
C GLU A 312 27.05 30.10 -14.60
N ALA A 313 27.74 29.06 -14.14
CA ALA A 313 28.36 28.06 -15.01
C ALA A 313 27.45 26.91 -15.48
N ASP A 314 26.25 26.75 -14.92
CA ASP A 314 25.38 25.63 -15.25
C ASP A 314 24.10 26.10 -15.96
N SER A 315 24.23 26.46 -17.25
CA SER A 315 23.14 26.95 -18.12
C SER A 315 22.15 25.86 -18.57
N LYS A 316 22.22 24.64 -17.97
CA LYS A 316 21.37 23.50 -18.37
C LYS A 316 19.96 23.66 -17.83
N THR A 317 18.98 23.40 -18.70
CA THR A 317 17.56 23.35 -18.30
C THR A 317 17.29 22.16 -17.38
N ALA A 318 16.16 22.18 -16.67
CA ALA A 318 15.75 21.05 -15.82
C ALA A 318 15.63 19.75 -16.63
N GLU A 319 15.13 19.82 -17.87
CA GLU A 319 15.03 18.71 -18.80
C GLU A 319 16.41 18.13 -19.16
N GLN A 320 17.36 18.96 -19.52
CA GLN A 320 18.73 18.53 -19.84
C GLN A 320 19.43 17.85 -18.65
N ARG A 321 19.16 18.33 -17.43
CA ARG A 321 19.67 17.70 -16.20
C ARG A 321 19.01 16.35 -15.96
N MET A 322 17.71 16.24 -16.21
CA MET A 322 16.96 14.98 -16.11
C MET A 322 17.48 13.95 -17.11
N ASP A 323 17.65 14.33 -18.39
CA ASP A 323 18.20 13.46 -19.43
C ASP A 323 19.58 12.94 -19.07
N GLN A 324 20.42 13.77 -18.46
CA GLN A 324 21.74 13.34 -17.97
C GLN A 324 21.65 12.32 -16.83
N LEU A 325 20.68 12.46 -15.90
CA LEU A 325 20.49 11.51 -14.81
C LEU A 325 19.98 10.17 -15.36
N VAL A 326 19.10 10.21 -16.34
CA VAL A 326 18.58 9.00 -17.01
C VAL A 326 19.68 8.32 -17.84
N ALA A 327 20.40 9.08 -18.69
CA ALA A 327 21.50 8.56 -19.49
C ALA A 327 22.66 8.02 -18.63
N GLY A 328 22.92 8.66 -17.48
CA GLY A 328 23.91 8.21 -16.49
C GLY A 328 23.44 7.03 -15.62
N GLY A 329 22.20 6.53 -15.80
CA GLY A 329 21.65 5.42 -15.04
C GLY A 329 21.40 5.74 -13.55
N LYS A 330 21.45 7.03 -13.15
CA LYS A 330 21.19 7.47 -11.77
C LYS A 330 19.70 7.62 -11.47
N LEU A 331 18.89 7.83 -12.50
CA LEU A 331 17.44 7.88 -12.44
C LEU A 331 16.84 6.89 -13.43
N VAL A 332 16.00 5.99 -12.94
CA VAL A 332 15.27 5.03 -13.75
C VAL A 332 13.78 5.19 -13.46
N MET A 333 12.98 5.37 -14.50
CA MET A 333 11.52 5.47 -14.40
C MET A 333 10.93 4.39 -15.29
N GLU A 334 10.26 3.43 -14.67
CA GLU A 334 9.75 2.25 -15.41
C GLU A 334 8.44 1.74 -14.83
N PRO A 335 7.61 1.05 -15.63
CA PRO A 335 6.46 0.35 -15.12
C PRO A 335 6.85 -0.72 -14.11
N LEU A 336 6.01 -0.92 -13.12
CA LEU A 336 6.25 -1.90 -12.07
C LEU A 336 6.41 -3.34 -12.60
N THR A 337 5.86 -3.64 -13.77
CA THR A 337 5.97 -4.95 -14.43
C THR A 337 7.42 -5.33 -14.75
N TYR A 338 8.30 -4.35 -14.99
CA TYR A 338 9.72 -4.60 -15.29
C TYR A 338 10.58 -4.92 -14.07
N ILE A 339 10.09 -4.62 -12.87
CA ILE A 339 10.71 -4.99 -11.59
C ILE A 339 10.57 -6.49 -11.31
N ARG A 340 9.54 -7.14 -11.87
CA ARG A 340 9.28 -8.56 -11.65
C ARG A 340 10.41 -9.44 -12.22
N GLY A 341 10.92 -10.37 -11.40
CA GLY A 341 11.95 -11.33 -11.84
C GLY A 341 13.40 -10.90 -11.59
N ARG A 342 13.65 -9.69 -11.11
CA ARG A 342 14.98 -9.15 -10.82
C ARG A 342 15.20 -9.03 -9.30
N SER A 343 16.40 -9.30 -8.82
CA SER A 343 16.85 -8.86 -7.50
C SER A 343 17.40 -7.43 -7.64
N ILE A 344 17.08 -6.56 -6.69
CA ILE A 344 17.38 -5.13 -6.79
C ILE A 344 18.19 -4.71 -5.55
N PRO A 345 19.52 -4.88 -5.56
CA PRO A 345 20.38 -4.42 -4.48
C PRO A 345 20.78 -2.96 -4.64
N HIS A 346 21.16 -2.31 -3.54
CA HIS A 346 21.76 -0.97 -3.46
C HIS A 346 21.01 0.15 -4.18
N GLN A 347 19.66 0.11 -4.18
CA GLN A 347 18.84 1.11 -4.84
C GLN A 347 17.87 1.79 -3.89
N PHE A 348 17.51 3.03 -4.22
CA PHE A 348 16.38 3.71 -3.62
C PHE A 348 15.18 3.54 -4.55
N ILE A 349 14.18 2.76 -4.12
CA ILE A 349 13.01 2.40 -4.93
C ILE A 349 11.81 3.19 -4.43
N ILE A 350 11.05 3.77 -5.35
CA ILE A 350 9.75 4.38 -5.08
C ILE A 350 8.69 3.65 -5.91
N VAL A 351 7.67 3.14 -5.24
CA VAL A 351 6.46 2.61 -5.87
C VAL A 351 5.35 3.62 -5.63
N ASP A 352 5.02 4.39 -6.65
CA ASP A 352 3.95 5.39 -6.62
C ASP A 352 2.61 4.74 -7.01
N GLU A 353 1.48 5.29 -6.54
CA GLU A 353 0.12 4.74 -6.71
C GLU A 353 -0.01 3.29 -6.20
N ALA A 354 0.66 2.98 -5.10
CA ALA A 354 0.74 1.63 -4.56
C ALA A 354 -0.60 1.07 -4.02
N GLN A 355 -1.61 1.93 -3.80
CA GLN A 355 -2.97 1.50 -3.43
C GLN A 355 -3.64 0.63 -4.51
N ASN A 356 -3.17 0.73 -5.75
CA ASN A 356 -3.68 -0.05 -6.87
C ASN A 356 -3.12 -1.47 -6.95
N LEU A 357 -2.24 -1.85 -6.02
CA LEU A 357 -1.62 -3.17 -5.95
C LEU A 357 -2.38 -4.10 -5.03
N SER A 358 -2.51 -5.35 -5.43
CA SER A 358 -2.98 -6.43 -4.56
C SER A 358 -1.93 -6.79 -3.48
N PRO A 359 -2.34 -7.42 -2.35
CA PRO A 359 -1.40 -7.90 -1.33
C PRO A 359 -0.32 -8.84 -1.90
N HIS A 360 -0.69 -9.67 -2.88
CA HIS A 360 0.26 -10.58 -3.54
C HIS A 360 1.31 -9.82 -4.38
N GLU A 361 0.91 -8.76 -5.08
CA GLU A 361 1.83 -7.93 -5.86
C GLU A 361 2.80 -7.19 -4.96
N VAL A 362 2.31 -6.55 -3.89
CA VAL A 362 3.15 -5.90 -2.90
C VAL A 362 4.15 -6.89 -2.29
N LYS A 363 3.70 -8.08 -1.87
CA LYS A 363 4.56 -9.15 -1.38
C LYS A 363 5.63 -9.54 -2.41
N THR A 364 5.24 -9.65 -3.69
CA THR A 364 6.16 -10.00 -4.78
C THR A 364 7.25 -8.94 -4.98
N ILE A 365 6.92 -7.65 -4.85
CA ILE A 365 7.85 -6.54 -5.01
C ILE A 365 8.79 -6.47 -3.81
N VAL A 366 8.24 -6.42 -2.60
CA VAL A 366 9.01 -6.27 -1.36
C VAL A 366 9.96 -7.45 -1.15
N SER A 367 9.56 -8.68 -1.52
CA SER A 367 10.44 -9.86 -1.43
C SER A 367 11.63 -9.87 -2.40
N ARG A 368 11.71 -8.91 -3.33
CA ARG A 368 12.81 -8.76 -4.29
C ARG A 368 13.79 -7.65 -3.95
N VAL A 369 13.48 -6.89 -2.91
CA VAL A 369 14.36 -5.88 -2.36
C VAL A 369 15.63 -6.56 -1.87
N GLY A 370 16.75 -6.23 -2.50
CA GLY A 370 18.07 -6.78 -2.18
C GLY A 370 18.75 -6.06 -1.03
N GLU A 371 19.94 -6.53 -0.69
CA GLU A 371 20.75 -5.91 0.35
C GLU A 371 21.08 -4.44 0.02
N GLY A 372 21.11 -3.57 1.03
CA GLY A 372 21.44 -2.16 0.87
C GLY A 372 20.38 -1.33 0.14
N THR A 373 19.17 -1.87 -0.09
CA THR A 373 18.08 -1.17 -0.79
C THR A 373 17.07 -0.61 0.20
N LYS A 374 16.55 0.55 -0.13
CA LYS A 374 15.40 1.18 0.54
C LYS A 374 14.22 1.21 -0.44
N ILE A 375 13.04 0.85 0.04
CA ILE A 375 11.80 0.90 -0.74
C ILE A 375 10.77 1.81 -0.07
N VAL A 376 10.16 2.66 -0.87
CA VAL A 376 9.09 3.57 -0.48
C VAL A 376 7.84 3.22 -1.27
N LEU A 377 6.72 2.98 -0.59
CA LEU A 377 5.41 2.81 -1.22
C LEU A 377 4.56 4.03 -0.89
N ALA A 378 4.15 4.76 -1.91
CA ALA A 378 3.31 5.94 -1.79
C ALA A 378 1.95 5.69 -2.44
N GLY A 379 0.86 6.13 -1.79
CA GLY A 379 -0.47 5.91 -2.34
C GLY A 379 -1.58 6.71 -1.65
N ASP A 380 -2.75 6.68 -2.28
CA ASP A 380 -3.98 7.29 -1.79
C ASP A 380 -5.08 6.21 -1.73
N ILE A 381 -5.38 5.72 -0.53
CA ILE A 381 -6.41 4.66 -0.34
C ILE A 381 -7.84 5.13 -0.62
N GLY A 382 -8.06 6.44 -0.77
CA GLY A 382 -9.33 7.01 -1.23
C GLY A 382 -9.47 7.04 -2.75
N GLN A 383 -8.38 6.81 -3.51
CA GLN A 383 -8.35 6.85 -4.97
C GLN A 383 -7.83 5.53 -5.53
N ILE A 384 -8.63 4.48 -5.43
CA ILE A 384 -8.29 3.14 -5.95
C ILE A 384 -8.94 2.95 -7.31
N ASP A 385 -8.10 2.86 -8.37
CA ASP A 385 -8.58 2.65 -9.75
C ASP A 385 -8.81 1.17 -10.06
N ASN A 386 -8.23 0.26 -9.26
CA ASN A 386 -8.38 -1.17 -9.44
C ASN A 386 -9.78 -1.62 -8.99
N PRO A 387 -10.65 -2.07 -9.91
CA PRO A 387 -12.05 -2.40 -9.60
C PRO A 387 -12.22 -3.61 -8.66
N TYR A 388 -11.15 -4.36 -8.39
CA TYR A 388 -11.14 -5.54 -7.52
C TYR A 388 -10.60 -5.27 -6.12
N LEU A 389 -10.20 -4.01 -5.85
CA LEU A 389 -9.61 -3.61 -4.58
C LEU A 389 -10.42 -2.48 -3.95
N ASP A 390 -10.38 -2.41 -2.63
CA ASP A 390 -10.91 -1.32 -1.82
C ASP A 390 -9.90 -0.88 -0.75
N ALA A 391 -10.23 0.10 0.07
CA ALA A 391 -9.35 0.61 1.13
C ALA A 391 -8.91 -0.49 2.10
N ALA A 392 -9.74 -1.51 2.33
CA ALA A 392 -9.48 -2.61 3.25
C ALA A 392 -8.71 -3.78 2.63
N SER A 393 -8.77 -3.95 1.30
CA SER A 393 -8.24 -5.14 0.60
C SER A 393 -7.04 -4.86 -0.29
N ASN A 394 -6.60 -3.61 -0.41
CA ASN A 394 -5.42 -3.27 -1.21
C ASN A 394 -4.11 -3.66 -0.52
N GLY A 395 -3.07 -3.84 -1.32
CA GLY A 395 -1.78 -4.32 -0.84
C GLY A 395 -1.03 -3.31 0.03
N LEU A 396 -1.25 -2.00 -0.14
CA LEU A 396 -0.61 -0.97 0.66
C LEU A 396 -1.14 -0.98 2.10
N SER A 397 -2.48 -1.00 2.29
CA SER A 397 -3.10 -1.12 3.62
C SER A 397 -2.68 -2.41 4.32
N HIS A 398 -2.69 -3.53 3.59
CA HIS A 398 -2.25 -4.82 4.12
C HIS A 398 -0.77 -4.80 4.56
N LEU A 399 0.11 -4.17 3.77
CA LEU A 399 1.53 -4.03 4.12
C LEU A 399 1.72 -3.24 5.41
N ILE A 400 1.03 -2.11 5.56
CA ILE A 400 1.14 -1.22 6.71
C ILE A 400 0.82 -1.98 7.99
N GLU A 401 -0.32 -2.67 8.04
CA GLU A 401 -0.71 -3.44 9.23
C GLU A 401 0.25 -4.61 9.53
N ARG A 402 0.74 -5.29 8.49
CA ARG A 402 1.66 -6.44 8.66
C ARG A 402 3.08 -6.04 9.04
N MET A 403 3.51 -4.83 8.66
CA MET A 403 4.87 -4.33 8.95
C MET A 403 4.90 -3.38 10.16
N LYS A 404 3.76 -3.08 10.76
CA LYS A 404 3.63 -2.31 11.99
C LYS A 404 4.56 -2.87 13.08
N GLY A 405 5.36 -1.98 13.68
CA GLY A 405 6.29 -2.33 14.75
C GLY A 405 7.57 -3.05 14.30
N GLN A 406 7.78 -3.29 13.00
CA GLN A 406 9.05 -3.83 12.52
C GLN A 406 10.12 -2.73 12.50
N ARG A 407 11.31 -3.02 13.06
CA ARG A 407 12.42 -2.06 13.16
C ARG A 407 12.80 -1.40 11.83
N ILE A 408 12.77 -2.19 10.76
CA ILE A 408 13.16 -1.75 9.41
C ILE A 408 12.04 -1.08 8.63
N ALA A 409 10.85 -0.93 9.22
CA ALA A 409 9.67 -0.38 8.55
C ALA A 409 9.14 0.85 9.29
N GLY A 410 8.71 1.86 8.53
CA GLY A 410 8.06 3.05 9.05
C GLY A 410 6.87 3.45 8.20
N HIS A 411 5.87 4.06 8.83
CA HIS A 411 4.67 4.51 8.17
C HIS A 411 4.28 5.92 8.62
N VAL A 412 3.74 6.72 7.68
CA VAL A 412 3.12 8.02 8.00
C VAL A 412 1.91 8.24 7.10
N THR A 413 0.78 8.59 7.72
CA THR A 413 -0.39 9.12 7.04
C THR A 413 -0.31 10.65 6.99
N LEU A 414 -0.27 11.21 5.78
CA LEU A 414 -0.28 12.65 5.53
C LEU A 414 -1.72 13.12 5.32
N SER A 415 -2.30 13.74 6.34
CA SER A 415 -3.70 14.20 6.32
C SER A 415 -3.86 15.61 5.76
N ARG A 416 -2.80 16.45 5.79
CA ARG A 416 -2.86 17.84 5.32
C ARG A 416 -2.46 17.94 3.85
N THR A 417 -3.34 18.53 3.06
CA THR A 417 -3.05 18.89 1.66
C THR A 417 -2.36 20.24 1.61
N GLU A 418 -1.33 20.37 0.79
CA GLU A 418 -0.59 21.59 0.54
C GLU A 418 -0.95 22.17 -0.87
N ARG A 419 -2.17 21.93 -1.28
CA ARG A 419 -2.73 22.44 -2.56
C ARG A 419 -3.04 23.91 -2.49
N SER A 420 -3.24 24.54 -3.66
CA SER A 420 -3.80 25.89 -3.74
C SER A 420 -5.23 25.89 -3.14
N GLU A 421 -5.65 27.05 -2.65
CA GLU A 421 -6.99 27.25 -2.08
C GLU A 421 -8.10 26.76 -3.02
N LEU A 422 -7.97 27.04 -4.33
CA LEU A 422 -8.90 26.58 -5.34
C LEU A 422 -8.96 25.04 -5.45
N ALA A 423 -7.79 24.37 -5.41
CA ALA A 423 -7.74 22.92 -5.54
C ALA A 423 -8.25 22.20 -4.28
N SER A 424 -8.10 22.81 -3.10
CA SER A 424 -8.70 22.30 -1.86
C SER A 424 -10.22 22.46 -1.89
N LEU A 425 -10.71 23.62 -2.26
CA LEU A 425 -12.15 23.90 -2.38
C LEU A 425 -12.83 22.97 -3.41
N ALA A 426 -12.17 22.70 -4.53
CA ALA A 426 -12.70 21.80 -5.55
C ALA A 426 -12.77 20.34 -5.05
N ALA A 427 -11.80 19.90 -4.24
CA ALA A 427 -11.79 18.55 -3.67
C ALA A 427 -12.86 18.35 -2.59
N ASP A 428 -13.25 19.44 -1.91
CA ASP A 428 -14.27 19.40 -0.85
C ASP A 428 -15.70 19.56 -1.40
N MET A 429 -15.87 20.16 -2.58
CA MET A 429 -17.18 20.52 -3.12
C MET A 429 -17.64 19.69 -4.34
N LEU A 430 -16.74 19.01 -5.00
CA LEU A 430 -16.98 18.20 -6.22
C LEU A 430 -16.71 16.70 -5.99
#